data_a630e60ac4a2b6de17fd87f8a55278fe
#
_entry.id   a630e60ac4a2b6de17fd87f8a55278fe
#
_cell.length_a   1.000
_cell.length_b   1.000
_cell.length_c   1.000
_cell.angle_alpha   90.00
_cell.angle_beta   90.00
_cell.angle_gamma   90.00
#
_symmetry.space_group_name_H-M   'P 1'
#
loop_
_entity.id
_entity.type
_entity.pdbx_description
1 polymer ?
#
loop_
_entity_poly.entity_id
_entity_poly.type
_entity_poly.pdbx_seq_one_letter_code
_entity_poly.pdbx_strand_id
1 'polypeptide(L)'
;IFRKKKAVVWIVAIAGMIAAFGCFTEKAQAAGFSGMTFYHRFLINCWGDSMTAGQGGSGVSYPRVLKELTGFPVNNFGVSGENTYEIVDRSAEYGDQSGDIMIIEMGDNGTWSNMDDLIEQYQNMLDEADCSNYIIISSTDDPNDTDQIWGESDYEPGMQDTWYEAALKDAFGEHVVTARKYLIENGLSINGLDETDEDRERAEKGLISLQLRNYRIDNTHLNGYGYRAQAYAVYEKGIELGYWFANGGDVTSDSWVVVEDDVIQADYTGMAANEYGWWYFNDGTLDLSYTGMASNEYGWWYMTNGALDLSYTGMASNEYGWWYMTDGALDLSYTGMAL
;
A
#
# COMPACT_ATOMS: atom_id res chain seq x y z
N ILE A 1 -20.44 -38.03 -15.75
CA ILE A 1 -19.41 -37.85 -14.71
C ILE A 1 -19.02 -36.36 -14.59
N PHE A 2 -19.05 -35.59 -15.68
CA PHE A 2 -18.71 -34.16 -15.70
C PHE A 2 -19.74 -33.20 -15.08
N ARG A 3 -21.04 -33.59 -15.03
CA ARG A 3 -22.12 -32.71 -14.51
C ARG A 3 -22.05 -32.45 -12.98
N LYS A 4 -21.48 -33.36 -12.19
CA LYS A 4 -21.42 -33.20 -10.74
C LYS A 4 -20.24 -32.34 -10.27
N LYS A 5 -19.15 -32.21 -11.07
CA LYS A 5 -18.01 -31.35 -10.73
C LYS A 5 -18.28 -29.86 -11.01
N LYS A 6 -19.10 -29.52 -12.00
CA LYS A 6 -19.45 -28.13 -12.32
C LYS A 6 -20.21 -27.42 -11.19
N ALA A 7 -21.14 -28.12 -10.51
CA ALA A 7 -21.93 -27.53 -9.44
C ALA A 7 -21.09 -27.20 -8.18
N VAL A 8 -20.00 -27.95 -7.94
CA VAL A 8 -19.10 -27.73 -6.78
C VAL A 8 -18.19 -26.52 -7.03
N VAL A 9 -17.74 -26.31 -8.27
CA VAL A 9 -16.90 -25.15 -8.64
C VAL A 9 -17.66 -23.83 -8.50
N TRP A 10 -18.93 -23.81 -8.87
CA TRP A 10 -19.78 -22.62 -8.71
C TRP A 10 -19.98 -22.21 -7.25
N ILE A 11 -20.17 -23.17 -6.36
CA ILE A 11 -20.34 -22.89 -4.92
C ILE A 11 -19.03 -22.33 -4.32
N VAL A 12 -17.88 -22.79 -4.80
CA VAL A 12 -16.57 -22.31 -4.30
C VAL A 12 -16.25 -20.91 -4.85
N ALA A 13 -16.56 -20.62 -6.13
CA ALA A 13 -16.34 -19.29 -6.70
C ALA A 13 -17.26 -18.23 -6.08
N ILE A 14 -18.55 -18.56 -5.89
CA ILE A 14 -19.51 -17.61 -5.27
C ILE A 14 -19.31 -17.49 -3.77
N ALA A 15 -18.97 -18.57 -3.07
CA ALA A 15 -18.62 -18.52 -1.65
C ALA A 15 -17.28 -17.79 -1.39
N GLY A 16 -16.34 -17.83 -2.35
CA GLY A 16 -15.11 -17.07 -2.33
C GLY A 16 -15.32 -15.55 -2.41
N MET A 17 -16.28 -15.09 -3.21
CA MET A 17 -16.60 -13.65 -3.33
C MET A 17 -17.31 -13.07 -2.10
N ILE A 18 -17.96 -13.89 -1.27
CA ILE A 18 -18.72 -13.40 -0.10
C ILE A 18 -17.93 -13.57 1.22
N ALA A 19 -16.91 -14.43 1.25
CA ALA A 19 -16.14 -14.74 2.47
C ALA A 19 -14.71 -14.16 2.51
N ALA A 20 -14.30 -13.38 1.53
CA ALA A 20 -12.90 -13.03 1.31
C ALA A 20 -12.48 -11.64 1.79
N PHE A 21 -12.84 -11.28 3.01
CA PHE A 21 -12.14 -10.23 3.74
C PHE A 21 -11.33 -10.86 4.90
N GLY A 22 -10.35 -11.66 4.58
CA GLY A 22 -9.40 -12.18 5.55
C GLY A 22 -8.87 -13.58 5.22
N CYS A 23 -7.62 -13.65 4.83
CA CYS A 23 -6.82 -14.88 4.75
C CYS A 23 -6.87 -15.66 3.42
N PHE A 24 -6.20 -15.18 2.37
CA PHE A 24 -6.15 -15.90 1.08
C PHE A 24 -4.76 -16.36 0.62
N THR A 25 -3.66 -15.90 1.19
CA THR A 25 -2.32 -16.32 0.75
C THR A 25 -2.00 -17.79 1.06
N GLU A 26 -2.56 -18.38 2.13
CA GLU A 26 -2.36 -19.79 2.44
C GLU A 26 -3.41 -20.74 1.85
N LYS A 27 -4.59 -20.25 1.47
CA LYS A 27 -5.69 -21.09 0.95
C LYS A 27 -5.72 -21.23 -0.57
N ALA A 28 -5.10 -20.32 -1.31
CA ALA A 28 -4.96 -20.47 -2.77
C ALA A 28 -4.04 -21.66 -3.10
N GLN A 29 -2.98 -21.89 -2.34
CA GLN A 29 -2.12 -23.06 -2.47
C GLN A 29 -2.82 -24.38 -2.09
N ALA A 30 -3.79 -24.34 -1.16
CA ALA A 30 -4.53 -25.54 -0.74
C ALA A 30 -5.65 -25.97 -1.70
N ALA A 31 -6.05 -25.13 -2.67
CA ALA A 31 -7.13 -25.41 -3.60
C ALA A 31 -6.69 -25.94 -4.97
N GLY A 32 -5.40 -26.22 -5.18
CA GLY A 32 -4.88 -26.82 -6.42
C GLY A 32 -4.98 -25.89 -7.62
N PHE A 33 -4.91 -24.58 -7.41
CA PHE A 33 -4.66 -23.62 -8.47
C PHE A 33 -3.21 -23.82 -8.94
N SER A 34 -3.01 -24.10 -10.22
CA SER A 34 -1.68 -24.09 -10.80
C SER A 34 -1.07 -22.72 -10.53
N GLY A 35 0.11 -22.66 -9.95
CA GLY A 35 0.76 -21.55 -9.27
C GLY A 35 0.89 -20.22 -9.96
N MET A 36 -0.05 -19.83 -10.83
CA MET A 36 -0.07 -18.51 -11.45
C MET A 36 -0.88 -17.54 -10.61
N THR A 37 -0.20 -16.57 -10.05
CA THR A 37 -0.81 -15.43 -9.39
C THR A 37 -0.12 -14.17 -9.92
N PHE A 38 -0.76 -13.04 -9.90
CA PHE A 38 -0.13 -11.79 -10.25
C PHE A 38 -0.02 -10.88 -9.04
N TYR A 39 1.06 -10.11 -9.00
CA TYR A 39 1.36 -9.18 -7.93
C TYR A 39 1.45 -7.76 -8.50
N HIS A 40 1.32 -6.78 -7.64
CA HIS A 40 1.72 -5.42 -8.01
C HIS A 40 3.19 -5.42 -8.41
N ARG A 41 3.51 -4.59 -9.40
CA ARG A 41 4.88 -4.47 -9.93
C ARG A 41 5.84 -3.86 -8.94
N PHE A 42 5.35 -3.16 -7.92
CA PHE A 42 6.14 -2.53 -6.89
C PHE A 42 5.64 -2.93 -5.50
N LEU A 43 6.54 -2.85 -4.54
CA LEU A 43 6.24 -2.97 -3.12
C LEU A 43 6.30 -1.58 -2.48
N ILE A 44 5.58 -1.40 -1.39
CA ILE A 44 5.78 -0.24 -0.52
C ILE A 44 6.62 -0.70 0.66
N ASN A 45 7.84 -0.20 0.77
CA ASN A 45 8.80 -0.56 1.80
C ASN A 45 8.91 0.56 2.82
N CYS A 46 8.34 0.36 4.01
CA CYS A 46 8.34 1.34 5.10
C CYS A 46 9.52 1.09 6.04
N TRP A 47 10.52 1.95 5.98
CA TRP A 47 11.76 1.87 6.74
C TRP A 47 11.75 2.85 7.91
N GLY A 48 12.24 2.42 9.05
CA GLY A 48 12.34 3.28 10.21
C GLY A 48 12.52 2.52 11.53
N ASP A 49 12.27 3.22 12.61
CA ASP A 49 12.44 2.76 13.98
C ASP A 49 11.12 2.30 14.63
N SER A 50 10.93 2.63 15.90
CA SER A 50 9.75 2.28 16.68
C SER A 50 8.47 2.95 16.16
N MET A 51 8.56 4.13 15.54
CA MET A 51 7.43 4.84 14.97
C MET A 51 6.89 4.05 13.76
N THR A 52 7.77 3.64 12.85
CA THR A 52 7.40 2.77 11.72
C THR A 52 6.91 1.39 12.18
N ALA A 53 7.57 0.79 13.20
CA ALA A 53 7.14 -0.47 13.79
C ALA A 53 5.71 -0.41 14.36
N GLY A 54 5.24 0.79 14.77
CA GLY A 54 3.94 1.01 15.39
C GLY A 54 3.93 0.77 16.89
N GLN A 55 5.06 1.03 17.58
CA GLN A 55 5.12 0.93 19.04
C GLN A 55 4.10 1.89 19.68
N GLY A 56 3.39 1.43 20.70
CA GLY A 56 2.30 2.20 21.33
C GLY A 56 0.93 2.08 20.65
N GLY A 57 0.88 1.66 19.40
CA GLY A 57 -0.34 1.58 18.58
C GLY A 57 -1.26 0.39 18.85
N SER A 58 -0.91 -0.52 19.80
CA SER A 58 -1.73 -1.71 20.15
C SER A 58 -2.07 -2.57 18.92
N GLY A 59 -1.08 -2.80 18.04
CA GLY A 59 -1.21 -3.56 16.82
C GLY A 59 -1.63 -2.74 15.60
N VAL A 60 -1.78 -1.43 15.74
CA VAL A 60 -1.94 -0.48 14.63
C VAL A 60 -0.58 0.17 14.37
N SER A 61 -0.15 0.18 13.10
CA SER A 61 1.01 0.94 12.63
C SER A 61 0.63 1.64 11.32
N TYR A 62 1.32 2.72 10.94
CA TYR A 62 0.98 3.40 9.69
C TYR A 62 1.18 2.50 8.46
N PRO A 63 2.22 1.62 8.36
CA PRO A 63 2.35 0.72 7.22
C PRO A 63 1.19 -0.26 7.09
N ARG A 64 0.67 -0.77 8.22
CA ARG A 64 -0.51 -1.64 8.20
C ARG A 64 -1.75 -0.92 7.68
N VAL A 65 -2.03 0.28 8.17
CA VAL A 65 -3.18 1.06 7.71
C VAL A 65 -3.00 1.50 6.27
N LEU A 66 -1.78 1.87 5.85
CA LEU A 66 -1.47 2.21 4.46
C LEU A 66 -1.75 1.04 3.51
N LYS A 67 -1.43 -0.19 3.91
CA LYS A 67 -1.81 -1.41 3.17
C LYS A 67 -3.33 -1.52 2.98
N GLU A 68 -4.10 -1.20 4.02
CA GLU A 68 -5.57 -1.23 3.96
C GLU A 68 -6.12 -0.12 3.04
N LEU A 69 -5.48 1.06 3.03
CA LEU A 69 -5.91 2.21 2.22
C LEU A 69 -5.55 2.06 0.73
N THR A 70 -4.36 1.56 0.44
CA THR A 70 -3.85 1.45 -0.93
C THR A 70 -4.24 0.13 -1.61
N GLY A 71 -4.44 -0.93 -0.84
CA GLY A 71 -4.56 -2.29 -1.35
C GLY A 71 -3.25 -2.90 -1.84
N PHE A 72 -2.14 -2.17 -1.80
CA PHE A 72 -0.82 -2.64 -2.24
C PHE A 72 -0.11 -3.49 -1.19
N PRO A 73 0.84 -4.36 -1.60
CA PRO A 73 1.75 -5.01 -0.69
C PRO A 73 2.61 -3.97 0.04
N VAL A 74 2.52 -3.95 1.37
CA VAL A 74 3.31 -3.05 2.22
C VAL A 74 4.15 -3.88 3.19
N ASN A 75 5.47 -3.69 3.14
CA ASN A 75 6.42 -4.23 4.08
C ASN A 75 6.66 -3.22 5.21
N ASN A 76 6.57 -3.68 6.44
CA ASN A 76 6.95 -2.89 7.60
C ASN A 76 8.35 -3.32 8.06
N PHE A 77 9.35 -2.51 7.74
CA PHE A 77 10.74 -2.67 8.14
C PHE A 77 11.11 -1.78 9.34
N GLY A 78 10.13 -1.36 10.13
CA GLY A 78 10.39 -0.64 11.37
C GLY A 78 10.95 -1.55 12.46
N VAL A 79 12.03 -1.13 13.13
CA VAL A 79 12.63 -1.83 14.26
C VAL A 79 12.81 -0.89 15.44
N SER A 80 12.13 -1.19 16.54
CA SER A 80 12.12 -0.33 17.73
C SER A 80 13.52 -0.15 18.30
N GLY A 81 13.92 1.10 18.51
CA GLY A 81 15.19 1.47 19.12
C GLY A 81 16.35 1.62 18.14
N GLU A 82 16.17 1.28 16.86
CA GLU A 82 17.23 1.49 15.86
C GLU A 82 17.51 2.97 15.65
N ASN A 83 18.77 3.27 15.52
CA ASN A 83 19.26 4.58 15.11
C ASN A 83 19.38 4.68 13.57
N THR A 84 19.71 5.86 13.08
CA THR A 84 19.73 6.12 11.64
C THR A 84 20.71 5.24 10.86
N TYR A 85 21.93 5.01 11.39
CA TYR A 85 22.90 4.14 10.71
C TYR A 85 22.45 2.69 10.63
N GLU A 86 21.82 2.17 11.69
CA GLU A 86 21.30 0.79 11.68
C GLU A 86 20.17 0.60 10.66
N ILE A 87 19.33 1.62 10.47
CA ILE A 87 18.26 1.61 9.47
C ILE A 87 18.86 1.64 8.05
N VAL A 88 19.84 2.52 7.80
CA VAL A 88 20.56 2.64 6.52
C VAL A 88 21.26 1.33 6.18
N ASP A 89 22.04 0.77 7.10
CA ASP A 89 22.77 -0.50 6.91
C ASP A 89 21.80 -1.64 6.55
N ARG A 90 20.66 -1.73 7.22
CA ARG A 90 19.64 -2.76 6.94
C ARG A 90 18.97 -2.58 5.58
N SER A 91 18.75 -1.34 5.14
CA SER A 91 18.25 -1.06 3.79
C SER A 91 19.27 -1.45 2.73
N ALA A 92 20.55 -1.15 2.96
CA ALA A 92 21.65 -1.55 2.08
C ALA A 92 21.78 -3.09 1.98
N GLU A 93 21.61 -3.81 3.09
CA GLU A 93 21.58 -5.28 3.10
C GLU A 93 20.38 -5.86 2.33
N TYR A 94 19.23 -5.17 2.32
CA TYR A 94 18.06 -5.57 1.54
C TYR A 94 18.33 -5.42 0.04
N GLY A 95 19.05 -4.38 -0.37
CA GLY A 95 19.55 -4.17 -1.73
C GLY A 95 18.63 -3.31 -2.60
N ASP A 96 18.61 -3.61 -3.90
CA ASP A 96 17.92 -2.84 -4.94
C ASP A 96 16.41 -2.73 -4.71
N GLN A 97 15.89 -1.50 -4.70
CA GLN A 97 14.47 -1.15 -4.57
C GLN A 97 14.04 -0.20 -5.69
N SER A 98 14.73 -0.20 -6.83
CA SER A 98 14.48 0.70 -7.96
C SER A 98 13.07 0.62 -8.54
N GLY A 99 12.43 -0.54 -8.40
CA GLY A 99 11.04 -0.77 -8.81
C GLY A 99 9.98 -0.51 -7.73
N ASP A 100 10.40 -0.15 -6.53
CA ASP A 100 9.55 -0.04 -5.35
C ASP A 100 9.27 1.42 -4.95
N ILE A 101 8.47 1.60 -3.90
CA ILE A 101 8.27 2.89 -3.23
C ILE A 101 8.83 2.78 -1.82
N MET A 102 9.80 3.62 -1.48
CA MET A 102 10.35 3.70 -0.13
C MET A 102 9.63 4.77 0.70
N ILE A 103 9.22 4.42 1.90
CA ILE A 103 8.71 5.38 2.89
C ILE A 103 9.66 5.32 4.08
N ILE A 104 10.28 6.45 4.42
CA ILE A 104 11.36 6.50 5.40
C ILE A 104 11.00 7.48 6.52
N GLU A 105 11.07 7.00 7.75
CA GLU A 105 10.90 7.76 8.98
C GLU A 105 12.03 7.41 9.96
N MET A 106 13.01 8.28 10.13
CA MET A 106 14.15 8.04 11.02
C MET A 106 14.69 9.34 11.59
N GLY A 107 15.47 9.22 12.67
CA GLY A 107 16.12 10.36 13.31
C GLY A 107 15.85 10.48 14.81
N ASP A 108 14.76 9.91 15.32
CA ASP A 108 14.34 10.05 16.72
C ASP A 108 15.30 9.37 17.70
N ASN A 109 16.01 8.31 17.30
CA ASN A 109 16.98 7.60 18.13
C ASN A 109 18.43 8.10 17.95
N GLY A 110 18.63 9.23 17.29
CA GLY A 110 19.92 9.88 17.16
C GLY A 110 20.89 9.20 16.20
N THR A 111 22.22 9.33 16.53
CA THR A 111 23.38 8.97 15.71
C THR A 111 23.55 9.83 14.45
N TRP A 112 23.07 11.03 14.50
CA TRP A 112 23.39 12.09 13.55
C TRP A 112 23.89 13.32 14.33
N SER A 113 24.84 14.04 13.76
CA SER A 113 25.52 15.14 14.43
C SER A 113 24.91 16.52 14.15
N ASN A 114 24.21 16.65 13.03
CA ASN A 114 23.48 17.84 12.57
C ASN A 114 22.57 17.46 11.41
N MET A 115 21.75 18.41 10.93
CA MET A 115 20.80 18.15 9.85
C MET A 115 21.45 17.73 8.53
N ASP A 116 22.63 18.27 8.21
CA ASP A 116 23.35 17.89 6.97
C ASP A 116 23.74 16.40 7.01
N ASP A 117 24.21 15.92 8.16
CA ASP A 117 24.54 14.52 8.40
C ASP A 117 23.29 13.62 8.28
N LEU A 118 22.18 14.02 8.88
CA LEU A 118 20.93 13.27 8.77
C LEU A 118 20.40 13.22 7.31
N ILE A 119 20.43 14.34 6.61
CA ILE A 119 20.03 14.43 5.20
C ILE A 119 20.94 13.55 4.34
N GLU A 120 22.26 13.54 4.58
CA GLU A 120 23.20 12.66 3.89
C GLU A 120 22.85 11.18 4.10
N GLN A 121 22.43 10.79 5.31
CA GLN A 121 22.00 9.41 5.58
C GLN A 121 20.72 9.04 4.81
N TYR A 122 19.71 9.92 4.71
CA TYR A 122 18.56 9.70 3.86
C TYR A 122 18.94 9.56 2.38
N GLN A 123 19.82 10.43 1.88
CA GLN A 123 20.28 10.39 0.49
C GLN A 123 21.05 9.11 0.18
N ASN A 124 21.98 8.71 1.07
CA ASN A 124 22.73 7.47 0.94
C ASN A 124 21.79 6.25 0.89
N MET A 125 20.75 6.23 1.73
CA MET A 125 19.77 5.15 1.74
C MET A 125 19.02 5.03 0.41
N LEU A 126 18.63 6.16 -0.18
CA LEU A 126 17.94 6.20 -1.47
C LEU A 126 18.89 5.83 -2.63
N ASP A 127 20.13 6.32 -2.60
CA ASP A 127 21.14 6.05 -3.61
C ASP A 127 21.55 4.57 -3.62
N GLU A 128 21.80 3.97 -2.44
CA GLU A 128 22.16 2.56 -2.32
C GLU A 128 21.02 1.61 -2.73
N ALA A 129 19.77 2.03 -2.51
CA ALA A 129 18.60 1.30 -2.95
C ALA A 129 18.23 1.53 -4.42
N ASP A 130 18.91 2.43 -5.14
CA ASP A 130 18.57 2.90 -6.50
C ASP A 130 17.10 3.36 -6.61
N CYS A 131 16.53 3.91 -5.52
CA CYS A 131 15.10 4.21 -5.41
C CYS A 131 14.80 5.69 -5.68
N SER A 132 14.03 5.93 -6.73
CA SER A 132 13.57 7.28 -7.12
C SER A 132 12.15 7.61 -6.64
N ASN A 133 11.38 6.61 -6.20
CA ASN A 133 10.02 6.79 -5.72
C ASN A 133 10.00 6.68 -4.20
N TYR A 134 9.92 7.80 -3.51
CA TYR A 134 10.02 7.79 -2.05
C TYR A 134 9.14 8.84 -1.37
N ILE A 135 8.90 8.64 -0.09
CA ILE A 135 8.27 9.60 0.82
C ILE A 135 9.10 9.66 2.10
N ILE A 136 9.45 10.85 2.53
CA ILE A 136 10.10 11.10 3.81
C ILE A 136 9.04 11.59 4.81
N ILE A 137 8.93 10.93 5.95
CA ILE A 137 8.06 11.36 7.05
C ILE A 137 8.91 12.12 8.05
N SER A 138 8.53 13.37 8.34
CA SER A 138 9.17 14.13 9.41
C SER A 138 8.81 13.55 10.79
N SER A 139 9.69 13.74 11.75
CA SER A 139 9.42 13.41 13.14
C SER A 139 8.12 14.05 13.65
N THR A 140 7.49 13.41 14.62
CA THR A 140 6.39 13.97 15.40
C THR A 140 6.95 14.77 16.59
N ASP A 141 6.11 15.60 17.23
CA ASP A 141 6.50 16.35 18.43
C ASP A 141 6.72 15.41 19.65
N ASP A 142 7.58 15.79 20.56
CA ASP A 142 7.59 15.27 21.94
C ASP A 142 6.67 16.14 22.81
N PRO A 143 5.68 15.58 23.51
CA PRO A 143 4.76 16.36 24.31
C PRO A 143 5.38 17.03 25.55
N ASN A 144 6.61 16.64 25.91
CA ASN A 144 7.29 17.18 27.09
C ASN A 144 8.52 18.04 26.75
N ASP A 145 8.98 18.02 25.52
CA ASP A 145 10.20 18.72 25.10
C ASP A 145 9.95 19.53 23.83
N THR A 146 9.27 20.65 24.01
CA THR A 146 9.02 21.60 22.93
C THR A 146 10.30 22.23 22.40
N ASP A 147 11.37 22.27 23.17
CA ASP A 147 12.65 22.88 22.77
C ASP A 147 13.37 22.01 21.72
N GLN A 148 13.23 20.68 21.80
CA GLN A 148 13.80 19.78 20.78
C GLN A 148 13.15 19.94 19.40
N ILE A 149 11.86 20.21 19.37
CA ILE A 149 11.12 20.37 18.11
C ILE A 149 11.42 21.71 17.45
N TRP A 150 11.54 22.76 18.26
CA TRP A 150 11.66 24.12 17.78
C TRP A 150 13.10 24.52 17.48
N GLY A 151 14.08 23.75 17.96
CA GLY A 151 15.48 24.11 17.82
C GLY A 151 15.85 25.37 18.62
N GLU A 152 16.97 25.97 18.29
CA GLU A 152 17.42 27.18 19.00
C GLU A 152 16.50 28.38 18.74
N SER A 153 16.22 29.10 19.75
CA SER A 153 15.64 30.43 20.08
C SER A 153 14.83 31.24 19.07
N ASP A 154 14.81 30.96 17.79
CA ASP A 154 14.20 31.83 16.76
C ASP A 154 12.88 31.28 16.18
N TYR A 155 12.46 30.09 16.58
CA TYR A 155 11.18 29.54 16.17
C TYR A 155 10.08 29.91 17.14
N GLU A 156 9.06 30.55 16.64
CA GLU A 156 7.83 30.73 17.41
C GLU A 156 6.98 29.47 17.37
N PRO A 157 6.47 28.96 18.52
CA PRO A 157 5.55 27.85 18.55
C PRO A 157 4.32 28.05 17.66
N GLY A 158 3.84 27.00 17.00
CA GLY A 158 2.66 27.06 16.15
C GLY A 158 2.72 26.13 14.96
N MET A 159 2.04 26.51 13.88
CA MET A 159 1.92 25.68 12.68
C MET A 159 3.00 25.93 11.62
N GLN A 160 3.97 26.82 11.86
CA GLN A 160 5.13 26.96 10.97
C GLN A 160 5.99 25.69 10.97
N ASP A 161 6.83 25.56 9.96
CA ASP A 161 7.79 24.44 9.94
C ASP A 161 8.78 24.58 11.08
N THR A 162 9.10 23.48 11.73
CA THR A 162 10.24 23.41 12.62
C THR A 162 11.53 23.48 11.79
N TRP A 163 12.66 23.74 12.44
CA TRP A 163 13.97 23.70 11.77
C TRP A 163 14.21 22.34 11.09
N TYR A 164 13.74 21.26 11.71
CA TYR A 164 13.81 19.88 11.18
C TYR A 164 12.93 19.70 9.94
N GLU A 165 11.65 20.11 10.02
CA GLU A 165 10.73 20.04 8.89
C GLU A 165 11.18 20.91 7.71
N ALA A 166 11.70 22.12 8.00
CA ALA A 166 12.20 23.03 6.99
C ALA A 166 13.43 22.45 6.26
N ALA A 167 14.38 21.87 7.00
CA ALA A 167 15.56 21.27 6.41
C ALA A 167 15.24 20.04 5.54
N LEU A 168 14.33 19.17 5.97
CA LEU A 168 13.86 18.05 5.14
C LEU A 168 13.17 18.54 3.87
N LYS A 169 12.32 19.56 3.95
CA LYS A 169 11.65 20.14 2.77
C LYS A 169 12.63 20.81 1.80
N ASP A 170 13.67 21.45 2.31
CA ASP A 170 14.71 22.04 1.45
C ASP A 170 15.49 20.95 0.70
N ALA A 171 15.73 19.80 1.34
CA ALA A 171 16.49 18.70 0.76
C ALA A 171 15.65 17.80 -0.17
N PHE A 172 14.40 17.48 0.19
CA PHE A 172 13.58 16.46 -0.48
C PHE A 172 12.30 17.00 -1.12
N GLY A 173 12.03 18.29 -1.00
CA GLY A 173 10.95 18.99 -1.69
C GLY A 173 9.56 18.41 -1.40
N GLU A 174 8.85 18.11 -2.47
CA GLU A 174 7.48 17.60 -2.43
C GLU A 174 7.35 16.19 -1.83
N HIS A 175 8.45 15.45 -1.70
CA HIS A 175 8.46 14.10 -1.14
C HIS A 175 8.30 14.08 0.40
N VAL A 176 8.26 15.23 1.07
CA VAL A 176 8.18 15.31 2.52
C VAL A 176 6.74 15.37 3.01
N VAL A 177 6.41 14.50 3.97
CA VAL A 177 5.20 14.56 4.80
C VAL A 177 5.56 15.20 6.13
N THR A 178 5.00 16.36 6.44
CA THR A 178 5.10 16.97 7.77
C THR A 178 4.07 16.34 8.70
N ALA A 179 4.43 15.18 9.28
CA ALA A 179 3.52 14.36 10.08
C ALA A 179 2.89 15.14 11.23
N ARG A 180 3.69 15.90 11.98
CA ARG A 180 3.21 16.74 13.08
C ARG A 180 2.04 17.65 12.66
N LYS A 181 2.22 18.44 11.61
CA LYS A 181 1.18 19.36 11.14
C LYS A 181 -0.06 18.64 10.69
N TYR A 182 0.10 17.57 9.91
CA TYR A 182 -1.01 16.80 9.43
C TYR A 182 -1.85 16.19 10.57
N LEU A 183 -1.17 15.68 11.61
CA LEU A 183 -1.84 15.12 12.78
C LEU A 183 -2.60 16.18 13.58
N ILE A 184 -2.05 17.39 13.69
CA ILE A 184 -2.73 18.52 14.36
C ILE A 184 -4.00 18.91 13.59
N GLU A 185 -3.91 19.05 12.27
CA GLU A 185 -5.01 19.54 11.44
C GLU A 185 -6.10 18.48 11.22
N ASN A 186 -5.72 17.23 11.04
CA ASN A 186 -6.61 16.18 10.53
C ASN A 186 -6.79 14.99 11.48
N GLY A 187 -5.88 14.81 12.45
CA GLY A 187 -5.80 13.57 13.22
C GLY A 187 -7.05 13.26 14.03
N LEU A 188 -7.69 14.24 14.64
CA LEU A 188 -8.93 14.03 15.39
C LEU A 188 -10.09 13.70 14.45
N SER A 189 -10.26 14.46 13.37
CA SER A 189 -11.38 14.28 12.43
C SER A 189 -11.34 12.95 11.71
N ILE A 190 -10.16 12.47 11.29
CA ILE A 190 -9.95 11.14 10.67
C ILE A 190 -10.46 10.02 11.58
N ASN A 191 -10.31 10.20 12.88
CA ASN A 191 -10.68 9.21 13.89
C ASN A 191 -12.08 9.44 14.48
N GLY A 192 -12.80 10.49 14.07
CA GLY A 192 -14.11 10.85 14.63
C GLY A 192 -14.03 11.25 16.10
N LEU A 193 -12.92 11.83 16.53
CA LEU A 193 -12.70 12.31 17.90
C LEU A 193 -13.13 13.77 18.01
N ASP A 194 -13.80 14.10 19.11
CA ASP A 194 -14.17 15.48 19.41
C ASP A 194 -12.95 16.26 19.92
N GLU A 195 -12.75 17.46 19.38
CA GLU A 195 -11.73 18.39 19.82
C GLU A 195 -12.05 18.96 21.20
N THR A 196 -11.12 18.91 22.13
CA THR A 196 -11.21 19.48 23.48
C THR A 196 -10.55 20.86 23.56
N ASP A 197 -10.74 21.57 24.69
CA ASP A 197 -10.00 22.83 24.94
C ASP A 197 -8.49 22.58 25.01
N GLU A 198 -8.05 21.47 25.60
CA GLU A 198 -6.65 21.07 25.65
C GLU A 198 -6.06 20.84 24.24
N ASP A 199 -6.83 20.23 23.34
CA ASP A 199 -6.38 20.00 21.97
C ASP A 199 -6.15 21.32 21.22
N ARG A 200 -7.05 22.30 21.40
CA ARG A 200 -6.89 23.65 20.83
C ARG A 200 -5.65 24.37 21.37
N GLU A 201 -5.46 24.34 22.70
CA GLU A 201 -4.28 24.95 23.32
C GLU A 201 -2.97 24.29 22.84
N ARG A 202 -2.99 22.99 22.61
CA ARG A 202 -1.85 22.24 22.05
C ARG A 202 -1.61 22.61 20.61
N ALA A 203 -2.63 22.65 19.77
CA ALA A 203 -2.55 23.01 18.37
C ALA A 203 -1.99 24.45 18.17
N GLU A 204 -2.41 25.41 19.00
CA GLU A 204 -1.87 26.77 19.01
C GLU A 204 -0.35 26.80 19.28
N LYS A 205 0.15 25.82 20.02
CA LYS A 205 1.57 25.63 20.29
C LYS A 205 2.28 24.73 19.27
N GLY A 206 1.59 24.26 18.25
CA GLY A 206 2.13 23.34 17.27
C GLY A 206 2.34 21.92 17.78
N LEU A 207 1.61 21.52 18.80
CA LEU A 207 1.71 20.21 19.45
C LEU A 207 0.54 19.30 19.06
N ILE A 208 0.81 18.03 18.81
CA ILE A 208 -0.18 17.00 18.50
C ILE A 208 -1.09 16.76 19.72
N SER A 209 -2.38 16.53 19.47
CA SER A 209 -3.35 16.14 20.50
C SER A 209 -2.89 14.91 21.30
N LEU A 210 -3.04 14.94 22.62
CA LEU A 210 -2.79 13.78 23.48
C LEU A 210 -3.74 12.60 23.19
N GLN A 211 -4.90 12.84 22.57
CA GLN A 211 -5.80 11.78 22.13
C GLN A 211 -5.19 10.89 21.03
N LEU A 212 -4.14 11.37 20.33
CA LEU A 212 -3.40 10.64 19.27
C LEU A 212 -2.13 9.98 19.80
N ARG A 213 -1.77 10.20 21.05
CA ARG A 213 -0.52 9.72 21.65
C ARG A 213 -0.73 8.61 22.67
N ASN A 214 0.32 7.83 22.86
CA ASN A 214 0.41 6.82 23.90
C ASN A 214 0.83 7.41 25.27
N TYR A 215 0.59 8.71 25.49
CA TYR A 215 1.18 9.58 26.51
C TYR A 215 1.06 9.08 27.96
N ARG A 216 0.11 8.16 28.23
CA ARG A 216 -0.05 7.58 29.58
C ARG A 216 0.97 6.49 29.88
N ILE A 217 1.63 5.98 28.87
CA ILE A 217 2.59 4.88 28.96
C ILE A 217 3.99 5.37 28.63
N ASP A 218 4.12 6.11 27.54
CA ASP A 218 5.35 6.78 27.13
C ASP A 218 5.02 8.10 26.41
N ASN A 219 6.00 8.99 26.29
CA ASN A 219 5.77 10.32 25.73
C ASN A 219 6.13 10.43 24.25
N THR A 220 6.74 9.41 23.69
CA THR A 220 7.28 9.44 22.32
C THR A 220 6.29 8.93 21.30
N HIS A 221 5.65 7.78 21.59
CA HIS A 221 4.91 7.03 20.58
C HIS A 221 3.48 7.54 20.40
N LEU A 222 2.99 7.38 19.18
CA LEU A 222 1.59 7.50 18.86
C LEU A 222 0.79 6.30 19.39
N ASN A 223 -0.50 6.49 19.60
CA ASN A 223 -1.44 5.38 19.78
C ASN A 223 -2.03 4.96 18.42
N GLY A 224 -2.97 4.02 18.43
CA GLY A 224 -3.60 3.53 17.20
C GLY A 224 -4.31 4.61 16.37
N TYR A 225 -4.87 5.65 17.02
CA TYR A 225 -5.46 6.79 16.33
C TYR A 225 -4.42 7.65 15.63
N GLY A 226 -3.30 7.91 16.30
CA GLY A 226 -2.19 8.68 15.74
C GLY A 226 -1.58 7.98 14.53
N TYR A 227 -1.27 6.68 14.64
CA TYR A 227 -0.73 5.91 13.50
C TYR A 227 -1.72 5.80 12.33
N ARG A 228 -3.02 5.74 12.62
CA ARG A 228 -4.03 5.81 11.57
C ARG A 228 -3.96 7.14 10.83
N ALA A 229 -3.92 8.25 11.55
CA ALA A 229 -3.83 9.58 10.94
C ALA A 229 -2.52 9.77 10.16
N GLN A 230 -1.40 9.27 10.68
CA GLN A 230 -0.11 9.26 9.97
C GLN A 230 -0.19 8.48 8.65
N ALA A 231 -0.89 7.33 8.63
CA ALA A 231 -1.12 6.58 7.40
C ALA A 231 -1.90 7.37 6.35
N TYR A 232 -2.90 8.15 6.76
CA TYR A 232 -3.64 9.03 5.86
C TYR A 232 -2.76 10.14 5.29
N ALA A 233 -1.86 10.72 6.10
CA ALA A 233 -0.89 11.70 5.61
C ALA A 233 0.00 11.13 4.49
N VAL A 234 0.52 9.93 4.70
CA VAL A 234 1.32 9.21 3.69
C VAL A 234 0.47 8.84 2.47
N TYR A 235 -0.76 8.38 2.70
CA TYR A 235 -1.68 8.00 1.63
C TYR A 235 -2.00 9.18 0.70
N GLU A 236 -2.32 10.35 1.26
CA GLU A 236 -2.59 11.57 0.49
C GLU A 236 -1.34 12.06 -0.25
N LYS A 237 -0.16 11.97 0.38
CA LYS A 237 1.11 12.30 -0.26
C LYS A 237 1.42 11.40 -1.46
N GLY A 238 1.17 10.11 -1.35
CA GLY A 238 1.36 9.20 -2.48
C GLY A 238 0.38 9.44 -3.63
N ILE A 239 -0.84 9.92 -3.35
CA ILE A 239 -1.77 10.40 -4.38
C ILE A 239 -1.21 11.66 -5.05
N GLU A 240 -0.72 12.62 -4.26
CA GLU A 240 -0.11 13.87 -4.76
C GLU A 240 1.08 13.59 -5.70
N LEU A 241 1.94 12.63 -5.32
CA LEU A 241 3.11 12.21 -6.10
C LEU A 241 2.76 11.26 -7.27
N GLY A 242 1.50 10.81 -7.38
CA GLY A 242 1.07 9.90 -8.44
C GLY A 242 1.48 8.44 -8.23
N TYR A 243 1.85 8.03 -7.01
CA TYR A 243 2.25 6.66 -6.70
C TYR A 243 1.07 5.70 -6.62
N TRP A 244 -0.10 6.18 -6.21
CA TRP A 244 -1.38 5.47 -6.20
C TRP A 244 -2.54 6.43 -6.33
N PHE A 245 -3.75 5.90 -6.50
CA PHE A 245 -4.97 6.67 -6.70
C PHE A 245 -5.88 6.68 -5.48
N ALA A 246 -6.65 7.75 -5.32
CA ALA A 246 -7.71 7.81 -4.32
C ALA A 246 -8.72 6.69 -4.55
N ASN A 247 -9.09 5.95 -3.52
CA ASN A 247 -10.02 4.81 -3.53
C ASN A 247 -9.44 3.43 -3.91
N GLY A 248 -8.15 3.23 -3.69
CA GLY A 248 -7.54 1.90 -3.76
C GLY A 248 -7.57 1.25 -5.13
N GLY A 249 -7.60 2.07 -6.20
CA GLY A 249 -7.89 1.31 -7.30
C GLY A 249 -7.79 1.68 -8.72
N ASP A 250 -6.97 2.45 -9.28
CA ASP A 250 -6.65 2.19 -10.67
C ASP A 250 -5.25 1.56 -10.73
N VAL A 251 -5.25 0.23 -10.71
CA VAL A 251 -4.07 -0.52 -11.11
C VAL A 251 -3.85 -0.17 -12.57
N THR A 252 -2.86 0.69 -12.86
CA THR A 252 -2.45 0.86 -14.25
C THR A 252 -1.99 -0.49 -14.76
N SER A 253 -2.24 -0.80 -16.02
CA SER A 253 -1.84 -2.07 -16.63
C SER A 253 -0.35 -2.42 -16.40
N ASP A 254 0.48 -1.40 -16.18
CA ASP A 254 1.93 -1.52 -16.01
C ASP A 254 2.36 -1.95 -14.59
N SER A 255 1.45 -1.89 -13.61
CA SER A 255 1.76 -2.18 -12.20
C SER A 255 1.65 -3.65 -11.83
N TRP A 256 1.10 -4.49 -12.72
CA TRP A 256 0.85 -5.89 -12.44
C TRP A 256 1.71 -6.80 -13.31
N VAL A 257 2.20 -7.87 -12.71
CA VAL A 257 2.96 -8.92 -13.40
C VAL A 257 2.44 -10.29 -13.00
N VAL A 258 2.56 -11.26 -13.89
CA VAL A 258 2.30 -12.67 -13.59
C VAL A 258 3.57 -13.28 -13.03
N VAL A 259 3.45 -13.99 -11.90
CA VAL A 259 4.58 -14.69 -11.27
C VAL A 259 4.23 -16.17 -11.13
N GLU A 260 5.14 -17.04 -11.57
CA GLU A 260 5.06 -18.47 -11.41
C GLU A 260 6.38 -18.97 -10.80
N ASP A 261 6.32 -19.71 -9.71
CA ASP A 261 7.50 -20.22 -8.98
C ASP A 261 8.53 -19.11 -8.66
N ASP A 262 8.06 -17.96 -8.16
CA ASP A 262 8.86 -16.77 -7.84
C ASP A 262 9.59 -16.12 -9.04
N VAL A 263 9.19 -16.45 -10.27
CA VAL A 263 9.75 -15.89 -11.51
C VAL A 263 8.69 -15.07 -12.22
N ILE A 264 9.04 -13.80 -12.55
CA ILE A 264 8.16 -12.92 -13.34
C ILE A 264 8.07 -13.48 -14.77
N GLN A 265 6.86 -13.68 -15.25
CA GLN A 265 6.54 -14.13 -16.59
C GLN A 265 6.38 -12.91 -17.51
N ALA A 266 7.48 -12.37 -17.99
CA ALA A 266 7.53 -11.08 -18.70
C ALA A 266 6.80 -11.07 -20.06
N ASP A 267 6.52 -12.24 -20.63
CA ASP A 267 5.86 -12.43 -21.93
C ASP A 267 4.52 -13.20 -21.81
N TYR A 268 3.99 -13.31 -20.59
CA TYR A 268 2.77 -14.06 -20.35
C TYR A 268 1.57 -13.46 -21.09
N THR A 269 0.83 -14.30 -21.80
CA THR A 269 -0.44 -13.94 -22.43
C THR A 269 -1.51 -14.95 -22.05
N GLY A 270 -2.59 -14.48 -21.39
CA GLY A 270 -3.67 -15.34 -20.92
C GLY A 270 -4.34 -14.80 -19.65
N MET A 271 -5.10 -15.68 -18.99
CA MET A 271 -5.80 -15.33 -17.75
C MET A 271 -4.93 -15.67 -16.51
N ALA A 272 -4.77 -14.72 -15.61
CA ALA A 272 -4.20 -14.93 -14.29
C ALA A 272 -5.13 -14.44 -13.19
N ALA A 273 -5.03 -15.00 -11.99
CA ALA A 273 -5.92 -14.70 -10.87
C ALA A 273 -5.19 -14.12 -9.67
N ASN A 274 -5.85 -13.23 -8.94
CA ASN A 274 -5.50 -12.80 -7.60
C ASN A 274 -6.73 -12.79 -6.67
N GLU A 275 -6.61 -12.19 -5.51
CA GLU A 275 -7.71 -12.04 -4.53
C GLU A 275 -8.92 -11.25 -5.06
N TYR A 276 -8.75 -10.45 -6.11
CA TYR A 276 -9.81 -9.63 -6.72
C TYR A 276 -10.51 -10.31 -7.91
N GLY A 277 -9.96 -11.43 -8.44
CA GLY A 277 -10.59 -12.18 -9.51
C GLY A 277 -9.61 -12.63 -10.60
N TRP A 278 -10.17 -12.89 -11.81
CA TRP A 278 -9.43 -13.29 -13.00
C TRP A 278 -9.27 -12.11 -13.96
N TRP A 279 -8.05 -11.95 -14.47
CA TRP A 279 -7.64 -10.84 -15.31
C TRP A 279 -6.90 -11.34 -16.55
N TYR A 280 -6.97 -10.58 -17.64
CA TYR A 280 -6.29 -10.92 -18.88
C TYR A 280 -4.99 -10.13 -19.04
N PHE A 281 -3.94 -10.86 -19.33
CA PHE A 281 -2.60 -10.32 -19.62
C PHE A 281 -2.27 -10.52 -21.08
N ASN A 282 -1.53 -9.57 -21.66
CA ASN A 282 -0.99 -9.62 -23.01
C ASN A 282 0.45 -9.19 -22.99
N ASP A 283 1.35 -10.11 -23.40
CA ASP A 283 2.80 -9.86 -23.42
C ASP A 283 3.33 -9.30 -22.07
N GLY A 284 3.00 -10.00 -21.00
CA GLY A 284 3.40 -9.67 -19.61
C GLY A 284 2.69 -8.50 -18.98
N THR A 285 1.81 -7.80 -19.69
CA THR A 285 1.11 -6.59 -19.21
C THR A 285 -0.38 -6.86 -19.02
N LEU A 286 -0.97 -6.38 -17.93
CA LEU A 286 -2.41 -6.42 -17.70
C LEU A 286 -3.15 -5.63 -18.79
N ASP A 287 -3.96 -6.28 -19.60
CA ASP A 287 -4.68 -5.65 -20.70
C ASP A 287 -6.13 -5.30 -20.31
N LEU A 288 -6.31 -4.10 -19.78
CA LEU A 288 -7.63 -3.57 -19.41
C LEU A 288 -8.51 -3.20 -20.63
N SER A 289 -7.97 -3.26 -21.85
CA SER A 289 -8.74 -3.05 -23.07
C SER A 289 -9.35 -4.34 -23.64
N TYR A 290 -8.87 -5.50 -23.18
CA TYR A 290 -9.29 -6.79 -23.71
C TYR A 290 -10.76 -7.08 -23.40
N THR A 291 -11.53 -7.34 -24.44
CA THR A 291 -12.92 -7.80 -24.35
C THR A 291 -13.12 -8.95 -25.32
N GLY A 292 -13.51 -10.11 -24.82
CA GLY A 292 -13.64 -11.32 -25.64
C GLY A 292 -13.51 -12.61 -24.83
N MET A 293 -13.32 -13.72 -25.53
CA MET A 293 -13.16 -15.03 -24.90
C MET A 293 -11.69 -15.31 -24.60
N ALA A 294 -11.41 -15.70 -23.36
CA ALA A 294 -10.12 -16.22 -22.93
C ALA A 294 -10.27 -17.55 -22.20
N SER A 295 -9.20 -18.33 -22.13
CA SER A 295 -9.23 -19.65 -21.50
C SER A 295 -8.23 -19.74 -20.35
N ASN A 296 -8.59 -20.58 -19.36
CA ASN A 296 -7.71 -21.06 -18.32
C ASN A 296 -7.92 -22.57 -18.11
N GLU A 297 -7.32 -23.15 -17.08
CA GLU A 297 -7.45 -24.58 -16.76
C GLU A 297 -8.89 -25.04 -16.44
N TYR A 298 -9.80 -24.10 -16.19
CA TYR A 298 -11.23 -24.39 -15.91
C TYR A 298 -12.12 -24.29 -17.15
N GLY A 299 -11.63 -23.71 -18.27
CA GLY A 299 -12.37 -23.61 -19.51
C GLY A 299 -12.30 -22.24 -20.18
N TRP A 300 -13.29 -21.95 -21.04
CA TRP A 300 -13.42 -20.69 -21.74
C TRP A 300 -14.37 -19.74 -21.01
N TRP A 301 -13.94 -18.49 -20.91
CA TRP A 301 -14.62 -17.45 -20.19
C TRP A 301 -14.73 -16.17 -21.00
N TYR A 302 -15.70 -15.34 -20.70
CA TYR A 302 -15.84 -14.02 -21.32
C TYR A 302 -15.22 -12.94 -20.42
N MET A 303 -14.40 -12.11 -21.02
CA MET A 303 -13.71 -11.00 -20.36
C MET A 303 -14.30 -9.69 -20.87
N THR A 304 -14.44 -8.71 -19.99
CA THR A 304 -14.81 -7.33 -20.31
C THR A 304 -13.83 -6.39 -19.63
N ASN A 305 -13.20 -5.51 -20.41
CA ASN A 305 -12.20 -4.57 -19.89
C ASN A 305 -11.09 -5.28 -19.06
N GLY A 306 -10.59 -6.39 -19.58
CA GLY A 306 -9.54 -7.17 -18.93
C GLY A 306 -9.97 -8.03 -17.76
N ALA A 307 -11.19 -7.90 -17.25
CA ALA A 307 -11.71 -8.65 -16.11
C ALA A 307 -12.70 -9.73 -16.53
N LEU A 308 -12.77 -10.84 -15.77
CA LEU A 308 -13.77 -11.88 -15.96
C LEU A 308 -15.18 -11.32 -15.72
N ASP A 309 -16.04 -11.43 -16.73
CA ASP A 309 -17.42 -10.93 -16.71
C ASP A 309 -18.43 -12.08 -16.55
N LEU A 310 -18.82 -12.35 -15.32
CA LEU A 310 -19.83 -13.35 -14.98
C LEU A 310 -21.26 -12.90 -15.30
N SER A 311 -21.47 -11.65 -15.70
CA SER A 311 -22.80 -11.16 -16.10
C SER A 311 -23.08 -11.37 -17.59
N TYR A 312 -22.06 -11.69 -18.39
CA TYR A 312 -22.22 -11.83 -19.84
C TYR A 312 -22.95 -13.11 -20.20
N THR A 313 -24.02 -12.95 -20.97
CA THR A 313 -24.75 -14.06 -21.61
C THR A 313 -25.03 -13.69 -23.06
N GLY A 314 -24.54 -14.49 -24.00
CA GLY A 314 -24.66 -14.19 -25.43
C GLY A 314 -23.65 -14.92 -26.29
N MET A 315 -23.60 -14.53 -27.57
CA MET A 315 -22.66 -15.09 -28.55
C MET A 315 -21.30 -14.37 -28.43
N ALA A 316 -20.24 -15.15 -28.35
CA ALA A 316 -18.86 -14.68 -28.42
C ALA A 316 -18.03 -15.57 -29.35
N SER A 317 -16.92 -15.05 -29.88
CA SER A 317 -16.05 -15.79 -30.78
C SER A 317 -14.64 -15.90 -30.25
N ASN A 318 -13.98 -17.00 -30.60
CA ASN A 318 -12.54 -17.21 -30.43
C ASN A 318 -11.98 -17.81 -31.75
N GLU A 319 -10.72 -18.25 -31.72
CA GLU A 319 -10.04 -18.86 -32.87
C GLU A 319 -10.70 -20.14 -33.41
N TYR A 320 -11.58 -20.78 -32.61
CA TYR A 320 -12.31 -22.00 -33.00
C TYR A 320 -13.71 -21.73 -33.52
N GLY A 321 -14.21 -20.47 -33.44
CA GLY A 321 -15.55 -20.11 -33.99
C GLY A 321 -16.42 -19.32 -33.01
N TRP A 322 -17.74 -19.37 -33.26
CA TRP A 322 -18.76 -18.71 -32.45
C TRP A 322 -19.36 -19.65 -31.43
N TRP A 323 -19.47 -19.16 -30.19
CA TRP A 323 -19.91 -19.93 -29.04
C TRP A 323 -20.93 -19.16 -28.24
N TYR A 324 -21.83 -19.87 -27.57
CA TYR A 324 -22.74 -19.25 -26.62
C TYR A 324 -22.18 -19.29 -25.21
N MET A 325 -22.23 -18.15 -24.58
CA MET A 325 -21.76 -17.95 -23.19
C MET A 325 -22.99 -17.79 -22.29
N THR A 326 -22.97 -18.41 -21.12
CA THR A 326 -23.96 -18.21 -20.06
C THR A 326 -23.23 -17.89 -18.78
N ASP A 327 -23.58 -16.75 -18.15
CA ASP A 327 -22.92 -16.28 -16.92
C ASP A 327 -21.39 -16.26 -17.06
N GLY A 328 -20.91 -15.70 -18.16
CA GLY A 328 -19.48 -15.59 -18.45
C GLY A 328 -18.76 -16.87 -18.85
N ALA A 329 -19.39 -18.04 -18.75
CA ALA A 329 -18.80 -19.33 -19.06
C ALA A 329 -19.31 -19.91 -20.41
N LEU A 330 -18.44 -20.64 -21.12
CA LEU A 330 -18.83 -21.35 -22.32
C LEU A 330 -19.94 -22.38 -22.02
N ASP A 331 -21.10 -22.24 -22.70
CA ASP A 331 -22.25 -23.13 -22.56
C ASP A 331 -22.33 -24.13 -23.71
N LEU A 332 -21.77 -25.31 -23.52
CA LEU A 332 -21.84 -26.42 -24.48
C LEU A 332 -23.23 -27.09 -24.55
N SER A 333 -24.16 -26.70 -23.69
CA SER A 333 -25.52 -27.23 -23.70
C SER A 333 -26.48 -26.43 -24.58
N TYR A 334 -26.05 -25.24 -25.01
CA TYR A 334 -26.86 -24.39 -25.90
C TYR A 334 -27.06 -25.05 -27.29
N THR A 335 -28.30 -25.18 -27.68
CA THR A 335 -28.71 -25.81 -28.97
C THR A 335 -29.40 -24.84 -29.94
N GLY A 336 -29.37 -23.52 -29.61
CA GLY A 336 -29.92 -22.49 -30.46
C GLY A 336 -29.07 -22.25 -31.70
N MET A 337 -29.70 -21.75 -32.79
CA MET A 337 -28.95 -21.20 -33.92
C MET A 337 -28.48 -19.78 -33.59
N ALA A 338 -27.19 -19.52 -33.76
CA ALA A 338 -26.69 -18.17 -33.86
C ALA A 338 -27.14 -17.57 -35.18
N LEU A 339 -27.89 -16.50 -35.17
CA LEU A 339 -28.28 -15.74 -36.35
C LEU A 339 -27.23 -14.64 -36.58
#